data_db8c4c9c703b98e81217586478859438
#
_entry.id   db8c4c9c703b98e81217586478859438
#
_cell.length_a   1.000
_cell.length_b   1.000
_cell.length_c   1.000
_cell.angle_alpha   90.00
_cell.angle_beta   90.00
_cell.angle_gamma   90.00
#
_symmetry.space_group_name_H-M   'P 1'
#
loop_
_entity.id
_entity.type
_entity.pdbx_description
1 polymer ?
#
loop_
_entity_poly.entity_id
_entity_poly.type
_entity_poly.pdbx_seq_one_letter_code
_entity_poly.pdbx_strand_id
1 'polypeptide(L)'
;DILAPPHGIYWLIMLHALGFTDEEMPTLLVHGWWNIAGAKMSKSLGNIVDPSELVDRYGRAATRYYLLSDIATGRDADFSNERLEQRYNTELANSLGNLLNRTLNMAKRYRSGVLKKSDSPLAEFVQEKTKAWDAAMEAFHVQTAIEALMEIVIRCNAYVEETAPWKLAKDPAQADKLDEVLYSLSESLRIVSILLLPILPEESNAMRAQLNWSGEPTLANTSWGLLPDGHQLGEPVPLFPRIEVPA
;
A
#
# COMPACT_ATOMS: atom_id res chain seq x y z
N ASP A 1 -13.05 -5.24 26.62
CA ASP A 1 -14.37 -4.59 26.79
C ASP A 1 -15.38 -4.97 25.69
N ILE A 2 -14.93 -5.18 24.44
CA ILE A 2 -15.85 -5.50 23.34
C ILE A 2 -16.21 -7.00 23.33
N LEU A 3 -15.23 -7.87 23.59
CA LEU A 3 -15.45 -9.32 23.49
C LEU A 3 -16.44 -9.84 24.53
N ALA A 4 -16.31 -9.43 25.80
CA ALA A 4 -17.14 -9.96 26.87
C ALA A 4 -17.58 -8.85 27.83
N PRO A 5 -18.88 -8.80 28.20
CA PRO A 5 -19.97 -9.61 27.67
C PRO A 5 -20.69 -9.00 26.45
N PRO A 6 -20.56 -7.67 26.08
CA PRO A 6 -21.58 -7.02 25.25
C PRO A 6 -21.63 -7.54 23.81
N HIS A 7 -20.51 -7.64 23.12
CA HIS A 7 -20.50 -8.01 21.70
C HIS A 7 -20.27 -9.50 21.47
N GLY A 8 -19.30 -10.09 22.17
CA GLY A 8 -18.99 -11.51 21.99
C GLY A 8 -20.02 -12.46 22.55
N ILE A 9 -20.91 -12.01 23.43
CA ILE A 9 -21.94 -12.84 24.05
C ILE A 9 -23.34 -12.27 23.78
N TYR A 10 -23.67 -11.10 24.32
CA TYR A 10 -25.05 -10.60 24.29
C TYR A 10 -25.52 -10.29 22.87
N TRP A 11 -24.69 -9.69 22.03
CA TRP A 11 -25.06 -9.39 20.65
C TRP A 11 -25.32 -10.64 19.83
N LEU A 12 -24.48 -11.68 19.95
CA LEU A 12 -24.68 -12.94 19.25
C LEU A 12 -25.95 -13.66 19.73
N ILE A 13 -26.25 -13.63 21.05
CA ILE A 13 -27.51 -14.16 21.60
C ILE A 13 -28.71 -13.39 21.04
N MET A 14 -28.61 -12.06 20.92
CA MET A 14 -29.69 -11.24 20.35
C MET A 14 -29.95 -11.57 18.88
N LEU A 15 -28.89 -11.76 18.08
CA LEU A 15 -29.02 -12.16 16.68
C LEU A 15 -29.69 -13.53 16.57
N HIS A 16 -29.26 -14.49 17.38
CA HIS A 16 -29.87 -15.84 17.43
C HIS A 16 -31.35 -15.77 17.84
N ALA A 17 -31.70 -14.96 18.83
CA ALA A 17 -33.08 -14.75 19.24
C ALA A 17 -33.95 -14.07 18.17
N LEU A 18 -33.35 -13.33 17.24
CA LEU A 18 -34.01 -12.75 16.06
C LEU A 18 -34.17 -13.76 14.91
N GLY A 19 -33.65 -14.98 15.05
CA GLY A 19 -33.80 -16.05 14.08
C GLY A 19 -32.65 -16.24 13.12
N PHE A 20 -31.50 -15.57 13.33
CA PHE A 20 -30.29 -15.85 12.55
C PHE A 20 -29.75 -17.24 12.89
N THR A 21 -29.34 -17.98 11.88
CA THR A 21 -28.73 -19.32 12.05
C THR A 21 -27.23 -19.19 12.40
N ASP A 22 -26.61 -20.28 12.83
CA ASP A 22 -25.18 -20.29 13.16
C ASP A 22 -24.29 -19.92 11.95
N GLU A 23 -24.72 -20.30 10.73
CA GLU A 23 -24.04 -19.98 9.48
C GLU A 23 -24.12 -18.49 9.11
N GLU A 24 -25.16 -17.79 9.59
CA GLU A 24 -25.38 -16.36 9.35
C GLU A 24 -24.72 -15.48 10.41
N MET A 25 -24.10 -16.08 11.45
CA MET A 25 -23.44 -15.31 12.50
C MET A 25 -22.21 -14.60 11.96
N PRO A 26 -22.03 -13.30 12.30
CA PRO A 26 -20.87 -12.55 11.87
C PRO A 26 -19.58 -13.00 12.57
N THR A 27 -18.48 -12.92 11.86
CA THR A 27 -17.16 -13.02 12.47
C THR A 27 -16.83 -11.72 13.21
N LEU A 28 -16.46 -11.83 14.49
CA LEU A 28 -16.05 -10.70 15.29
C LEU A 28 -14.56 -10.44 15.12
N LEU A 29 -14.21 -9.32 14.52
CA LEU A 29 -12.84 -8.82 14.46
C LEU A 29 -12.66 -7.73 15.54
N VAL A 30 -11.73 -7.96 16.46
CA VAL A 30 -11.43 -7.01 17.53
C VAL A 30 -9.97 -6.58 17.42
N HIS A 31 -9.76 -5.29 17.19
CA HIS A 31 -8.43 -4.68 17.23
C HIS A 31 -8.06 -4.26 18.66
N GLY A 32 -6.78 -4.05 18.93
CA GLY A 32 -6.28 -3.55 20.21
C GLY A 32 -6.56 -2.05 20.42
N TRP A 33 -6.18 -1.55 21.60
CA TRP A 33 -6.35 -0.16 21.95
C TRP A 33 -5.23 0.70 21.32
N TRP A 34 -5.64 1.91 20.92
CA TRP A 34 -4.70 3.00 20.74
C TRP A 34 -4.49 3.73 22.07
N ASN A 35 -3.27 3.69 22.57
CA ASN A 35 -2.83 4.36 23.79
C ASN A 35 -2.03 5.62 23.44
N ILE A 36 -1.77 6.46 24.43
CA ILE A 36 -0.82 7.57 24.37
C ILE A 36 0.11 7.44 25.56
N ALA A 37 1.40 7.31 25.32
CA ALA A 37 2.44 7.11 26.34
C ALA A 37 2.08 5.98 27.33
N GLY A 38 1.61 4.85 26.81
CA GLY A 38 1.22 3.67 27.58
C GLY A 38 -0.11 3.79 28.33
N ALA A 39 -0.82 4.92 28.21
CA ALA A 39 -2.10 5.16 28.88
C ALA A 39 -3.29 5.13 27.90
N LYS A 40 -4.39 4.50 28.29
CA LYS A 40 -5.64 4.51 27.53
C LYS A 40 -6.12 5.94 27.31
N MET A 41 -6.56 6.25 26.08
CA MET A 41 -7.17 7.55 25.77
C MET A 41 -8.43 7.78 26.62
N SER A 42 -8.54 8.94 27.23
CA SER A 42 -9.67 9.32 28.08
C SER A 42 -9.97 10.82 27.98
N LYS A 43 -11.26 11.15 27.85
CA LYS A 43 -11.72 12.56 27.86
C LYS A 43 -11.32 13.28 29.13
N SER A 44 -11.38 12.60 30.27
CA SER A 44 -11.02 13.17 31.58
C SER A 44 -9.53 13.44 31.76
N LEU A 45 -8.66 12.71 31.01
CA LEU A 45 -7.22 12.91 31.01
C LEU A 45 -6.76 13.92 29.93
N GLY A 46 -7.64 14.32 29.02
CA GLY A 46 -7.30 15.23 27.93
C GLY A 46 -6.30 14.67 26.92
N ASN A 47 -6.10 13.35 26.90
CA ASN A 47 -5.13 12.67 26.02
C ASN A 47 -5.82 11.97 24.82
N ILE A 48 -6.86 12.59 24.27
CA ILE A 48 -7.56 12.06 23.10
C ILE A 48 -6.93 12.62 21.84
N VAL A 49 -6.78 11.77 20.84
CA VAL A 49 -6.44 12.17 19.47
C VAL A 49 -7.74 12.21 18.66
N ASP A 50 -8.07 13.38 18.11
CA ASP A 50 -9.20 13.52 17.20
C ASP A 50 -8.77 13.14 15.78
N PRO A 51 -9.40 12.11 15.15
CA PRO A 51 -9.09 11.72 13.78
C PRO A 51 -9.29 12.86 12.77
N SER A 52 -10.22 13.79 13.01
CA SER A 52 -10.46 14.93 12.13
C SER A 52 -9.26 15.88 12.13
N GLU A 53 -8.69 16.17 13.30
CA GLU A 53 -7.47 17.00 13.43
C GLU A 53 -6.27 16.35 12.75
N LEU A 54 -6.16 15.01 12.81
CA LEU A 54 -5.10 14.29 12.10
C LEU A 54 -5.26 14.41 10.58
N VAL A 55 -6.50 14.28 10.08
CA VAL A 55 -6.77 14.42 8.64
C VAL A 55 -6.51 15.85 8.18
N ASP A 56 -6.91 16.85 8.96
CA ASP A 56 -6.68 18.27 8.64
C ASP A 56 -5.17 18.60 8.61
N ARG A 57 -4.40 18.03 9.53
CA ARG A 57 -2.97 18.28 9.66
C ARG A 57 -2.13 17.49 8.66
N TYR A 58 -2.39 16.20 8.49
CA TYR A 58 -1.53 15.27 7.76
C TYR A 58 -2.14 14.75 6.46
N GLY A 59 -3.42 14.98 6.24
CA GLY A 59 -4.17 14.44 5.13
C GLY A 59 -4.67 13.00 5.38
N ARG A 60 -5.65 12.59 4.58
CA ARG A 60 -6.30 11.27 4.70
C ARG A 60 -5.33 10.11 4.48
N ALA A 61 -4.46 10.23 3.48
CA ALA A 61 -3.52 9.16 3.14
C ALA A 61 -2.58 8.83 4.30
N ALA A 62 -1.96 9.85 4.91
CA ALA A 62 -1.05 9.65 6.03
C ALA A 62 -1.75 9.05 7.24
N THR A 63 -2.92 9.59 7.59
CA THR A 63 -3.73 9.12 8.72
C THR A 63 -4.16 7.67 8.53
N ARG A 64 -4.75 7.32 7.36
CA ARG A 64 -5.18 5.94 7.08
C ARG A 64 -4.01 4.97 7.07
N TYR A 65 -2.94 5.32 6.37
CA TYR A 65 -1.76 4.46 6.26
C TYR A 65 -1.18 4.15 7.64
N TYR A 66 -0.99 5.17 8.48
CA TYR A 66 -0.46 4.98 9.83
C TYR A 66 -1.35 4.07 10.68
N LEU A 67 -2.66 4.34 10.73
CA LEU A 67 -3.60 3.55 11.53
C LEU A 67 -3.69 2.09 11.09
N LEU A 68 -3.49 1.80 9.80
CA LEU A 68 -3.57 0.43 9.27
C LEU A 68 -2.22 -0.31 9.29
N SER A 69 -1.09 0.41 9.25
CA SER A 69 0.24 -0.18 9.14
C SER A 69 1.00 -0.29 10.45
N ASP A 70 0.63 0.51 11.46
CA ASP A 70 1.41 0.62 12.70
C ASP A 70 0.95 -0.33 13.82
N ILE A 71 -0.27 -0.86 13.74
CA ILE A 71 -0.83 -1.74 14.74
C ILE A 71 -1.12 -3.13 14.17
N ALA A 72 -0.56 -4.15 14.82
CA ALA A 72 -0.93 -5.53 14.51
C ALA A 72 -2.35 -5.82 15.03
N THR A 73 -3.17 -6.46 14.22
CA THR A 73 -4.53 -6.87 14.61
C THR A 73 -4.50 -7.63 15.94
N GLY A 74 -5.33 -7.22 16.90
CA GLY A 74 -5.45 -7.83 18.22
C GLY A 74 -4.38 -7.39 19.24
N ARG A 75 -3.51 -6.45 18.91
CA ARG A 75 -2.51 -5.88 19.83
C ARG A 75 -2.77 -4.41 20.11
N ASP A 76 -2.41 -3.95 21.31
CA ASP A 76 -2.41 -2.53 21.65
C ASP A 76 -1.20 -1.83 21.04
N ALA A 77 -1.36 -0.55 20.70
CA ALA A 77 -0.27 0.29 20.22
C ALA A 77 -0.34 1.69 20.83
N ASP A 78 0.81 2.34 20.92
CA ASP A 78 0.89 3.75 21.30
C ASP A 78 0.85 4.63 20.05
N PHE A 79 -0.02 5.63 20.05
CA PHE A 79 -0.08 6.64 19.02
C PHE A 79 1.07 7.64 19.17
N SER A 80 1.71 7.99 18.04
CA SER A 80 2.74 9.04 18.00
C SER A 80 2.67 9.79 16.66
N ASN A 81 2.60 11.13 16.74
CA ASN A 81 2.66 11.99 15.57
C ASN A 81 4.00 11.82 14.82
N GLU A 82 5.10 11.73 15.55
CA GLU A 82 6.44 11.56 14.99
C GLU A 82 6.55 10.25 14.18
N ARG A 83 5.95 9.16 14.70
CA ARG A 83 5.92 7.88 13.98
C ARG A 83 5.02 7.95 12.74
N LEU A 84 3.89 8.65 12.80
CA LEU A 84 3.03 8.90 11.64
C LEU A 84 3.80 9.64 10.55
N GLU A 85 4.45 10.76 10.89
CA GLU A 85 5.25 11.57 9.98
C GLU A 85 6.42 10.77 9.39
N GLN A 86 7.14 10.03 10.23
CA GLN A 86 8.26 9.19 9.83
C GLN A 86 7.83 8.08 8.86
N ARG A 87 6.78 7.33 9.19
CA ARG A 87 6.30 6.23 8.34
C ARG A 87 5.82 6.76 6.99
N TYR A 88 4.98 7.79 7.01
CA TYR A 88 4.50 8.39 5.78
C TYR A 88 5.65 8.86 4.89
N ASN A 89 6.59 9.63 5.44
CA ASN A 89 7.71 10.16 4.67
C ASN A 89 8.63 9.06 4.16
N THR A 90 8.91 8.03 4.97
CA THR A 90 9.83 6.96 4.59
C THR A 90 9.19 5.98 3.60
N GLU A 91 8.01 5.48 3.93
CA GLU A 91 7.38 4.38 3.20
C GLU A 91 6.59 4.88 1.98
N LEU A 92 5.79 5.93 2.13
CA LEU A 92 4.97 6.45 1.03
C LEU A 92 5.71 7.48 0.18
N ALA A 93 6.20 8.57 0.75
CA ALA A 93 6.81 9.64 -0.05
C ALA A 93 8.16 9.22 -0.66
N ASN A 94 9.08 8.70 0.17
CA ASN A 94 10.44 8.38 -0.28
C ASN A 94 10.57 7.01 -0.94
N SER A 95 9.71 6.05 -0.60
CA SER A 95 9.80 4.71 -1.17
C SER A 95 8.82 4.55 -2.34
N LEU A 96 7.51 4.46 -2.09
CA LEU A 96 6.52 4.20 -3.14
C LEU A 96 6.37 5.37 -4.13
N GLY A 97 6.19 6.59 -3.62
CA GLY A 97 5.99 7.77 -4.46
C GLY A 97 7.22 8.09 -5.32
N ASN A 98 8.42 7.98 -4.73
CA ASN A 98 9.67 8.15 -5.47
C ASN A 98 9.87 7.05 -6.52
N LEU A 99 9.56 5.79 -6.20
CA LEU A 99 9.65 4.67 -7.17
C LEU A 99 8.75 4.93 -8.37
N LEU A 100 7.48 5.28 -8.16
CA LEU A 100 6.54 5.59 -9.24
C LEU A 100 7.06 6.75 -10.09
N ASN A 101 7.44 7.86 -9.47
CA ASN A 101 7.91 9.05 -10.17
C ASN A 101 9.18 8.76 -10.98
N ARG A 102 10.17 8.07 -10.39
CA ARG A 102 11.41 7.68 -11.08
C ARG A 102 11.13 6.77 -12.27
N THR A 103 10.28 5.76 -12.11
CA THR A 103 9.94 4.81 -13.17
C THR A 103 9.30 5.51 -14.36
N LEU A 104 8.29 6.33 -14.12
CA LEU A 104 7.60 7.09 -15.18
C LEU A 104 8.54 8.08 -15.89
N ASN A 105 9.36 8.82 -15.14
CA ASN A 105 10.32 9.75 -15.73
C ASN A 105 11.40 9.04 -16.54
N MET A 106 11.90 7.88 -16.10
CA MET A 106 12.86 7.08 -16.86
C MET A 106 12.22 6.53 -18.15
N ALA A 107 11.02 5.97 -18.06
CA ALA A 107 10.29 5.50 -19.25
C ALA A 107 10.04 6.65 -20.24
N LYS A 108 9.57 7.80 -19.76
CA LYS A 108 9.36 9.00 -20.60
C LYS A 108 10.67 9.46 -21.26
N ARG A 109 11.73 9.57 -20.50
CA ARG A 109 13.02 10.08 -20.97
C ARG A 109 13.72 9.14 -21.96
N TYR A 110 13.66 7.84 -21.73
CA TYR A 110 14.46 6.86 -22.49
C TYR A 110 13.66 6.13 -23.56
N ARG A 111 12.33 6.06 -23.43
CA ARG A 111 11.43 5.34 -24.34
C ARG A 111 10.17 6.12 -24.73
N SER A 112 10.16 7.43 -24.54
CA SER A 112 9.00 8.29 -24.82
C SER A 112 7.71 7.82 -24.11
N GLY A 113 7.85 7.14 -22.97
CA GLY A 113 6.77 6.59 -22.18
C GLY A 113 6.19 5.25 -22.69
N VAL A 114 6.74 4.68 -23.77
CA VAL A 114 6.27 3.41 -24.34
C VAL A 114 7.04 2.25 -23.74
N LEU A 115 6.32 1.24 -23.25
CA LEU A 115 6.92 0.01 -22.71
C LEU A 115 7.03 -1.07 -23.78
N LYS A 116 8.16 -1.77 -23.79
CA LYS A 116 8.34 -3.02 -24.53
C LYS A 116 8.16 -4.18 -23.54
N LYS A 117 7.18 -5.05 -23.82
CA LYS A 117 6.93 -6.21 -22.97
C LYS A 117 8.15 -7.13 -22.96
N SER A 118 8.56 -7.54 -21.78
CA SER A 118 9.76 -8.33 -21.55
C SER A 118 9.56 -9.33 -20.41
N ASP A 119 10.35 -10.38 -20.37
CA ASP A 119 10.49 -11.21 -19.18
C ASP A 119 11.04 -10.38 -18.02
N SER A 120 10.83 -10.84 -16.80
CA SER A 120 11.21 -10.07 -15.63
C SER A 120 11.74 -10.93 -14.49
N PRO A 121 12.90 -10.58 -13.93
CA PRO A 121 13.42 -11.25 -12.75
C PRO A 121 12.62 -10.92 -11.47
N LEU A 122 11.72 -9.93 -11.52
CA LEU A 122 10.85 -9.57 -10.38
C LEU A 122 9.55 -10.35 -10.36
N ALA A 123 9.16 -11.01 -11.47
CA ALA A 123 7.85 -11.62 -11.63
C ALA A 123 7.50 -12.62 -10.53
N GLU A 124 8.39 -13.56 -10.24
CA GLU A 124 8.17 -14.59 -9.22
C GLU A 124 8.04 -13.98 -7.83
N PHE A 125 8.95 -13.08 -7.46
CA PHE A 125 8.93 -12.39 -6.16
C PHE A 125 7.64 -11.58 -5.98
N VAL A 126 7.22 -10.80 -6.98
CA VAL A 126 5.99 -10.00 -6.92
C VAL A 126 4.77 -10.90 -6.76
N GLN A 127 4.71 -12.03 -7.48
CA GLN A 127 3.60 -12.98 -7.36
C GLN A 127 3.59 -13.68 -6.00
N GLU A 128 4.75 -14.03 -5.43
CA GLU A 128 4.86 -14.56 -4.07
C GLU A 128 4.30 -13.57 -3.04
N LYS A 129 4.73 -12.30 -3.10
CA LYS A 129 4.27 -11.26 -2.17
C LYS A 129 2.80 -10.89 -2.37
N THR A 130 2.28 -10.97 -3.58
CA THR A 130 0.85 -10.82 -3.86
C THR A 130 0.02 -11.91 -3.17
N LYS A 131 0.47 -13.16 -3.21
CA LYS A 131 -0.20 -14.26 -2.48
C LYS A 131 -0.10 -14.08 -0.97
N ALA A 132 1.04 -13.61 -0.47
CA ALA A 132 1.22 -13.33 0.96
C ALA A 132 0.30 -12.20 1.43
N TRP A 133 0.15 -11.15 0.60
CA TRP A 133 -0.79 -10.06 0.84
C TRP A 133 -2.24 -10.57 0.92
N ASP A 134 -2.67 -11.39 -0.04
CA ASP A 134 -4.01 -11.95 -0.11
C ASP A 134 -4.31 -12.82 1.13
N ALA A 135 -3.43 -13.75 1.46
CA ALA A 135 -3.57 -14.58 2.65
C ALA A 135 -3.62 -13.77 3.96
N ALA A 136 -2.85 -12.68 4.05
CA ALA A 136 -2.88 -11.80 5.22
C ALA A 136 -4.20 -11.00 5.30
N MET A 137 -4.73 -10.53 4.18
CA MET A 137 -6.03 -9.85 4.13
C MET A 137 -7.18 -10.79 4.48
N GLU A 138 -7.19 -12.01 3.95
CA GLU A 138 -8.15 -13.07 4.29
C GLU A 138 -8.14 -13.39 5.81
N ALA A 139 -6.96 -13.35 6.43
CA ALA A 139 -6.78 -13.55 7.88
C ALA A 139 -7.01 -12.28 8.72
N PHE A 140 -7.42 -11.17 8.12
CA PHE A 140 -7.56 -9.86 8.77
C PHE A 140 -6.26 -9.29 9.38
N HIS A 141 -5.10 -9.74 8.91
CA HIS A 141 -3.79 -9.22 9.31
C HIS A 141 -3.36 -8.06 8.39
N VAL A 142 -4.07 -6.93 8.46
CA VAL A 142 -3.90 -5.80 7.54
C VAL A 142 -2.48 -5.24 7.55
N GLN A 143 -1.85 -5.15 8.73
CA GLN A 143 -0.45 -4.72 8.85
C GLN A 143 0.48 -5.63 8.03
N THR A 144 0.35 -6.95 8.17
CA THR A 144 1.17 -7.94 7.45
C THR A 144 0.95 -7.85 5.93
N ALA A 145 -0.29 -7.58 5.51
CA ALA A 145 -0.58 -7.34 4.09
C ALA A 145 0.15 -6.08 3.57
N ILE A 146 0.13 -4.98 4.33
CA ILE A 146 0.88 -3.76 3.99
C ILE A 146 2.39 -4.04 3.93
N GLU A 147 2.93 -4.81 4.86
CA GLU A 147 4.34 -5.22 4.86
C GLU A 147 4.69 -5.99 3.57
N ALA A 148 3.88 -6.96 3.17
CA ALA A 148 4.10 -7.71 1.92
C ALA A 148 4.06 -6.81 0.67
N LEU A 149 3.14 -5.83 0.63
CA LEU A 149 3.10 -4.81 -0.42
C LEU A 149 4.38 -3.97 -0.42
N MET A 150 4.82 -3.51 0.75
CA MET A 150 6.02 -2.67 0.86
C MET A 150 7.30 -3.43 0.54
N GLU A 151 7.37 -4.74 0.75
CA GLU A 151 8.49 -5.57 0.30
C GLU A 151 8.63 -5.56 -1.23
N ILE A 152 7.51 -5.54 -1.99
CA ILE A 152 7.55 -5.36 -3.44
C ILE A 152 8.19 -4.01 -3.79
N VAL A 153 7.76 -2.94 -3.13
CA VAL A 153 8.28 -1.59 -3.37
C VAL A 153 9.77 -1.50 -3.05
N ILE A 154 10.21 -2.07 -1.92
CA ILE A 154 11.61 -2.12 -1.50
C ILE A 154 12.45 -2.90 -2.52
N ARG A 155 11.97 -4.06 -2.97
CA ARG A 155 12.67 -4.88 -3.96
C ARG A 155 12.80 -4.16 -5.31
N CYS A 156 11.75 -3.44 -5.73
CA CYS A 156 11.81 -2.63 -6.95
C CYS A 156 12.82 -1.47 -6.83
N ASN A 157 12.87 -0.78 -5.69
CA ASN A 157 13.87 0.26 -5.45
C ASN A 157 15.30 -0.31 -5.48
N ALA A 158 15.54 -1.46 -4.85
CA ALA A 158 16.82 -2.15 -4.92
C ALA A 158 17.17 -2.51 -6.36
N TYR A 159 16.21 -3.02 -7.14
CA TYR A 159 16.42 -3.38 -8.55
C TYR A 159 16.79 -2.17 -9.42
N VAL A 160 16.23 -1.00 -9.15
CA VAL A 160 16.63 0.25 -9.82
C VAL A 160 18.10 0.58 -9.53
N GLU A 161 18.56 0.43 -8.29
CA GLU A 161 19.96 0.72 -7.94
C GLU A 161 20.92 -0.34 -8.51
N GLU A 162 20.56 -1.63 -8.46
CA GLU A 162 21.33 -2.75 -9.01
C GLU A 162 21.55 -2.62 -10.51
N THR A 163 20.49 -2.25 -11.25
CA THR A 163 20.52 -2.20 -12.73
C THR A 163 20.98 -0.86 -13.26
N ALA A 164 20.88 0.20 -12.45
CA ALA A 164 21.28 1.56 -12.81
C ALA A 164 20.78 1.98 -14.23
N PRO A 165 19.46 2.09 -14.49
CA PRO A 165 18.88 2.31 -15.82
C PRO A 165 19.44 3.53 -16.55
N TRP A 166 19.86 4.55 -15.80
CA TRP A 166 20.53 5.74 -16.34
C TRP A 166 21.92 5.46 -16.96
N LYS A 167 22.56 4.32 -16.61
CA LYS A 167 23.78 3.85 -17.26
C LYS A 167 23.42 3.02 -18.50
N LEU A 168 22.44 2.12 -18.39
CA LEU A 168 21.95 1.31 -19.51
C LEU A 168 21.49 2.19 -20.68
N ALA A 169 20.82 3.30 -20.39
CA ALA A 169 20.33 4.22 -21.41
C ALA A 169 21.42 4.92 -22.24
N LYS A 170 22.69 4.86 -21.81
CA LYS A 170 23.82 5.45 -22.53
C LYS A 170 24.47 4.48 -23.52
N ASP A 171 24.16 3.19 -23.42
CA ASP A 171 24.73 2.13 -24.26
C ASP A 171 23.64 1.48 -25.11
N PRO A 172 23.65 1.68 -26.44
CA PRO A 172 22.66 1.07 -27.31
C PRO A 172 22.65 -0.47 -27.25
N ALA A 173 23.76 -1.11 -26.90
CA ALA A 173 23.83 -2.56 -26.75
C ALA A 173 23.05 -3.08 -25.54
N GLN A 174 22.72 -2.21 -24.59
CA GLN A 174 21.93 -2.52 -23.39
C GLN A 174 20.44 -2.15 -23.55
N ALA A 175 19.98 -1.88 -24.76
CA ALA A 175 18.61 -1.43 -25.01
C ALA A 175 17.55 -2.43 -24.50
N ASP A 176 17.73 -3.72 -24.77
CA ASP A 176 16.79 -4.76 -24.31
C ASP A 176 16.79 -4.91 -22.78
N LYS A 177 17.94 -4.74 -22.13
CA LYS A 177 18.01 -4.76 -20.66
C LYS A 177 17.33 -3.54 -20.04
N LEU A 178 17.42 -2.37 -20.65
CA LEU A 178 16.70 -1.18 -20.22
C LEU A 178 15.18 -1.38 -20.37
N ASP A 179 14.73 -1.97 -21.48
CA ASP A 179 13.32 -2.29 -21.72
C ASP A 179 12.78 -3.26 -20.67
N GLU A 180 13.54 -4.33 -20.36
CA GLU A 180 13.23 -5.28 -19.27
C GLU A 180 13.05 -4.57 -17.92
N VAL A 181 13.99 -3.67 -17.58
CA VAL A 181 13.92 -2.94 -16.29
C VAL A 181 12.69 -2.06 -16.22
N LEU A 182 12.43 -1.25 -17.26
CA LEU A 182 11.29 -0.34 -17.28
C LEU A 182 9.96 -1.10 -17.25
N TYR A 183 9.85 -2.20 -17.98
CA TYR A 183 8.68 -3.08 -17.96
C TYR A 183 8.47 -3.69 -16.58
N SER A 184 9.52 -4.27 -16.00
CA SER A 184 9.49 -4.92 -14.67
C SER A 184 8.99 -3.98 -13.58
N LEU A 185 9.49 -2.76 -13.55
CA LEU A 185 9.09 -1.75 -12.57
C LEU A 185 7.65 -1.29 -12.79
N SER A 186 7.25 -1.05 -14.04
CA SER A 186 5.90 -0.59 -14.37
C SER A 186 4.85 -1.65 -14.06
N GLU A 187 5.12 -2.92 -14.37
CA GLU A 187 4.22 -4.03 -14.07
C GLU A 187 4.11 -4.30 -12.56
N SER A 188 5.22 -4.21 -11.83
CA SER A 188 5.20 -4.27 -10.36
C SER A 188 4.34 -3.16 -9.77
N LEU A 189 4.50 -1.91 -10.23
CA LEU A 189 3.72 -0.77 -9.78
C LEU A 189 2.23 -0.90 -10.12
N ARG A 190 1.89 -1.51 -11.27
CA ARG A 190 0.51 -1.82 -11.61
C ARG A 190 -0.11 -2.78 -10.58
N ILE A 191 0.59 -3.84 -10.22
CA ILE A 191 0.13 -4.79 -9.21
C ILE A 191 0.03 -4.09 -7.85
N VAL A 192 1.06 -3.36 -7.42
CA VAL A 192 1.04 -2.57 -6.17
C VAL A 192 -0.16 -1.62 -6.12
N SER A 193 -0.53 -0.99 -7.25
CA SER A 193 -1.69 -0.10 -7.28
C SER A 193 -3.01 -0.82 -6.95
N ILE A 194 -3.15 -2.09 -7.34
CA ILE A 194 -4.32 -2.90 -7.01
C ILE A 194 -4.32 -3.28 -5.53
N LEU A 195 -3.18 -3.76 -5.02
CA LEU A 195 -3.03 -4.16 -3.61
C LEU A 195 -3.21 -2.97 -2.66
N LEU A 196 -2.89 -1.76 -3.11
CA LEU A 196 -3.03 -0.52 -2.33
C LEU A 196 -4.49 -0.05 -2.22
N LEU A 197 -5.38 -0.49 -3.11
CA LEU A 197 -6.76 0.02 -3.21
C LEU A 197 -7.56 -0.03 -1.90
N PRO A 198 -7.59 -1.12 -1.12
CA PRO A 198 -8.36 -1.14 0.13
C PRO A 198 -7.74 -0.27 1.23
N ILE A 199 -6.46 0.09 1.10
CA ILE A 199 -5.70 0.87 2.08
C ILE A 199 -5.80 2.36 1.75
N LEU A 200 -5.42 2.74 0.53
CA LEU A 200 -5.36 4.10 0.02
C LEU A 200 -6.06 4.21 -1.34
N PRO A 201 -7.40 4.27 -1.38
CA PRO A 201 -8.17 4.16 -2.62
C PRO A 201 -7.92 5.31 -3.61
N GLU A 202 -7.72 6.54 -3.13
CA GLU A 202 -7.48 7.70 -4.00
C GLU A 202 -6.09 7.62 -4.64
N GLU A 203 -5.09 7.27 -3.87
CA GLU A 203 -3.71 7.11 -4.33
C GLU A 203 -3.56 5.91 -5.27
N SER A 204 -4.26 4.81 -4.99
CA SER A 204 -4.38 3.67 -5.90
C SER A 204 -4.93 4.10 -7.26
N ASN A 205 -6.02 4.86 -7.28
CA ASN A 205 -6.63 5.38 -8.51
C ASN A 205 -5.65 6.33 -9.23
N ALA A 206 -4.97 7.21 -8.50
CA ALA A 206 -3.99 8.13 -9.07
C ALA A 206 -2.77 7.38 -9.66
N MET A 207 -2.29 6.30 -9.00
CA MET A 207 -1.25 5.44 -9.55
C MET A 207 -1.69 4.79 -10.86
N ARG A 208 -2.90 4.21 -10.90
CA ARG A 208 -3.45 3.56 -12.12
C ARG A 208 -3.60 4.56 -13.26
N ALA A 209 -4.03 5.77 -12.97
CA ALA A 209 -4.13 6.83 -13.97
C ALA A 209 -2.75 7.20 -14.54
N GLN A 210 -1.72 7.34 -13.69
CA GLN A 210 -0.35 7.61 -14.13
C GLN A 210 0.28 6.43 -14.89
N LEU A 211 -0.10 5.20 -14.56
CA LEU A 211 0.29 4.02 -15.31
C LEU A 211 -0.54 3.84 -16.60
N ASN A 212 -1.55 4.69 -16.82
CA ASN A 212 -2.52 4.59 -17.92
C ASN A 212 -3.16 3.20 -18.02
N TRP A 213 -3.42 2.58 -16.86
CA TRP A 213 -4.03 1.26 -16.77
C TRP A 213 -5.51 1.37 -16.37
N SER A 214 -6.41 0.90 -17.25
CA SER A 214 -7.85 0.98 -17.10
C SER A 214 -8.53 -0.34 -16.73
N GLY A 215 -7.76 -1.39 -16.48
CA GLY A 215 -8.31 -2.68 -16.03
C GLY A 215 -8.99 -2.60 -14.66
N GLU A 216 -9.91 -3.51 -14.40
CA GLU A 216 -10.58 -3.61 -13.09
C GLU A 216 -9.57 -3.94 -11.98
N PRO A 217 -9.54 -3.18 -10.87
CA PRO A 217 -8.58 -3.40 -9.79
C PRO A 217 -9.00 -4.56 -8.86
N THR A 218 -9.08 -5.74 -9.40
CA THR A 218 -9.43 -6.99 -8.69
C THR A 218 -8.21 -7.87 -8.50
N LEU A 219 -8.25 -8.79 -7.55
CA LEU A 219 -7.17 -9.77 -7.33
C LEU A 219 -6.91 -10.65 -8.56
N ALA A 220 -7.92 -10.93 -9.38
CA ALA A 220 -7.75 -11.65 -10.63
C ALA A 220 -6.79 -10.92 -11.59
N ASN A 221 -6.73 -9.59 -11.50
CA ASN A 221 -5.87 -8.75 -12.32
C ASN A 221 -4.51 -8.43 -11.67
N THR A 222 -4.11 -9.13 -10.62
CA THR A 222 -2.75 -9.06 -10.07
C THR A 222 -1.78 -10.05 -10.72
N SER A 223 -2.23 -10.85 -11.69
CA SER A 223 -1.34 -11.71 -12.49
C SER A 223 -0.29 -10.87 -13.20
N TRP A 224 0.93 -11.41 -13.31
CA TRP A 224 2.04 -10.75 -13.99
C TRP A 224 1.81 -10.69 -15.51
N GLY A 225 2.26 -9.61 -16.14
CA GLY A 225 2.34 -9.51 -17.60
C GLY A 225 1.08 -8.95 -18.27
N LEU A 226 0.24 -8.20 -17.55
CA LEU A 226 -0.99 -7.62 -18.08
C LEU A 226 -0.77 -6.27 -18.78
N LEU A 227 0.34 -5.56 -18.57
CA LEU A 227 0.70 -4.43 -19.43
C LEU A 227 1.10 -4.98 -20.80
N PRO A 228 0.40 -4.58 -21.90
CA PRO A 228 0.70 -5.08 -23.22
C PRO A 228 2.02 -4.54 -23.78
N ASP A 229 2.53 -5.17 -24.83
CA ASP A 229 3.61 -4.58 -25.62
C ASP A 229 3.15 -3.26 -26.23
N GLY A 230 4.03 -2.25 -26.25
CA GLY A 230 3.68 -0.92 -26.74
C GLY A 230 2.80 -0.09 -25.79
N HIS A 231 2.63 -0.52 -24.53
CA HIS A 231 1.83 0.22 -23.54
C HIS A 231 2.39 1.62 -23.29
N GLN A 232 1.53 2.64 -23.44
CA GLN A 232 1.88 4.03 -23.22
C GLN A 232 1.59 4.42 -21.77
N LEU A 233 2.61 4.78 -21.00
CA LEU A 233 2.47 5.34 -19.66
C LEU A 233 1.98 6.79 -19.69
N GLY A 234 1.29 7.20 -18.62
CA GLY A 234 0.83 8.57 -18.43
C GLY A 234 1.92 9.51 -17.90
N GLU A 235 1.51 10.73 -17.57
CA GLU A 235 2.40 11.76 -17.05
C GLU A 235 2.72 11.55 -15.57
N PRO A 236 3.99 11.70 -15.14
CA PRO A 236 4.36 11.61 -13.75
C PRO A 236 3.84 12.82 -12.96
N VAL A 237 3.10 12.54 -11.90
CA VAL A 237 2.60 13.54 -10.94
C VAL A 237 3.02 13.09 -9.54
N PRO A 238 3.53 13.99 -8.67
CA PRO A 238 3.86 13.62 -7.29
C PRO A 238 2.64 13.02 -6.57
N LEU A 239 2.77 11.78 -6.10
CA LEU A 239 1.65 11.06 -5.48
C LEU A 239 1.57 11.34 -3.98
N PHE A 240 2.71 11.40 -3.31
CA PHE A 240 2.83 11.60 -1.87
C PHE A 240 3.75 12.79 -1.59
N PRO A 241 3.21 14.03 -1.45
CA PRO A 241 4.00 15.17 -0.99
C PRO A 241 4.59 14.89 0.39
N ARG A 242 5.82 15.30 0.63
CA ARG A 242 6.43 15.14 1.96
C ARG A 242 5.69 15.98 3.00
N ILE A 243 5.49 15.40 4.18
CA ILE A 243 5.07 16.15 5.36
C ILE A 243 6.33 16.86 5.89
N GLU A 244 6.26 18.19 5.95
CA GLU A 244 7.32 19.02 6.56
C GLU A 244 7.20 18.91 8.08
N VAL A 245 8.24 18.40 8.72
CA VAL A 245 8.34 18.36 10.18
C VAL A 245 8.97 19.68 10.60
N PRO A 246 8.28 20.51 11.40
CA PRO A 246 8.91 21.71 11.97
C PRO A 246 10.15 21.33 12.78
N ALA A 247 11.24 22.04 12.57
CA ALA A 247 12.51 21.81 13.25
C ALA A 247 12.41 22.10 14.76
#